data_6fd3b7b3deb5d88c0a98195191423aa9
#
_entry.id   6fd3b7b3deb5d88c0a98195191423aa9
#
_cell.length_a   1.000
_cell.length_b   1.000
_cell.length_c   1.000
_cell.angle_alpha   90.00
_cell.angle_beta   90.00
_cell.angle_gamma   90.00
#
_symmetry.space_group_name_H-M   'P 1'
#
loop_
_entity.id
_entity.type
_entity.pdbx_description
1 polymer ?
#
loop_
_entity_poly.entity_id
_entity_poly.type
_entity_poly.pdbx_seq_one_letter_code
_entity_poly.pdbx_strand_id
1 'polypeptide(L)' 'MTTAAQRFVVRYKKNDGSQHTLQLHAANRQEARIVAMETDAYVRRYPTSVDSIHQAA' A
#
# COMPACT_ATOMS: atom_id res chain seq x y z
N MET A 1 -9.57 -15.96 -16.93
CA MET A 1 -10.51 -15.09 -16.23
C MET A 1 -9.74 -14.08 -15.39
N THR A 2 -10.04 -12.82 -15.54
CA THR A 2 -9.30 -11.77 -14.87
C THR A 2 -9.89 -11.51 -13.50
N THR A 3 -9.06 -11.54 -12.47
CA THR A 3 -9.49 -11.15 -11.14
C THR A 3 -9.71 -9.64 -11.12
N ALA A 4 -10.88 -9.22 -10.69
CA ALA A 4 -11.17 -7.80 -10.60
C ALA A 4 -10.26 -7.14 -9.58
N ALA A 5 -9.57 -6.09 -10.00
CA ALA A 5 -8.72 -5.33 -9.10
C ALA A 5 -9.60 -4.56 -8.13
N GLN A 6 -9.23 -4.60 -6.86
CA GLN A 6 -9.93 -3.90 -5.79
C GLN A 6 -9.09 -2.71 -5.34
N ARG A 7 -9.76 -1.68 -4.86
CA ARG A 7 -9.05 -0.51 -4.37
C ARG A 7 -8.61 -0.74 -2.93
N PHE A 8 -7.33 -0.50 -2.69
CA PHE A 8 -6.75 -0.60 -1.35
C PHE A 8 -6.16 0.73 -0.94
N VAL A 9 -6.21 0.99 0.35
CA VAL A 9 -5.59 2.16 0.96
C VAL A 9 -4.46 1.65 1.85
N VAL A 10 -3.24 2.07 1.53
CA VAL A 10 -2.05 1.72 2.30
C VAL A 10 -1.65 2.94 3.11
N ARG A 11 -1.62 2.78 4.43
CA ARG A 11 -1.20 3.85 5.33
C ARG A 11 0.20 3.54 5.82
N TYR A 12 1.09 4.51 5.70
CA TYR A 12 2.46 4.34 6.16
C TYR A 12 2.93 5.62 6.86
N LYS A 13 3.94 5.46 7.69
CA LYS A 13 4.50 6.56 8.47
C LYS A 13 5.96 6.73 8.10
N LYS A 14 6.35 7.96 7.84
CA LYS A 14 7.77 8.27 7.59
C LYS A 14 8.50 8.49 8.90
N ASN A 15 9.83 8.48 8.81
CA ASN A 15 10.67 8.59 10.01
C ASN A 15 10.58 9.97 10.68
N ASP A 16 10.02 10.96 10.01
CA ASP A 16 9.77 12.28 10.61
C ASP A 16 8.46 12.32 11.40
N GLY A 17 7.74 11.19 11.46
CA GLY A 17 6.47 11.09 12.16
C GLY A 17 5.24 11.41 11.32
N SER A 18 5.43 11.85 10.08
CA SER A 18 4.29 12.18 9.22
C SER A 18 3.62 10.91 8.70
N GLN A 19 2.30 10.92 8.65
CA GLN A 19 1.51 9.82 8.09
C GLN A 19 1.12 10.14 6.66
N HIS A 20 1.20 9.12 5.83
CA HIS A 20 0.85 9.23 4.43
C HIS A 20 -0.10 8.11 4.03
N THR A 21 -0.87 8.36 3.00
CA THR A 21 -1.84 7.40 2.48
C THR A 21 -1.59 7.22 1.00
N LEU A 22 -1.58 5.96 0.57
CA LEU A 22 -1.39 5.61 -0.82
C LEU A 22 -2.58 4.78 -1.28
N GLN A 23 -3.24 5.22 -2.35
CA GLN A 23 -4.36 4.49 -2.95
C GLN A 23 -3.86 3.74 -4.16
N LEU A 24 -4.25 2.46 -4.24
CA LEU A 24 -3.82 1.61 -5.34
C LEU A 24 -4.88 0.54 -5.63
N HIS A 25 -4.70 -0.17 -6.72
CA HIS A 25 -5.56 -1.28 -7.08
C HIS A 25 -4.75 -2.57 -7.08
N ALA A 26 -5.33 -3.60 -6.49
CA ALA A 26 -4.68 -4.90 -6.39
C ALA A 26 -5.74 -6.00 -6.25
N ALA A 27 -5.35 -7.23 -6.50
CA ALA A 27 -6.26 -8.37 -6.40
C ALA A 27 -6.53 -8.75 -4.95
N ASN A 28 -5.57 -8.54 -4.08
CA ASN A 28 -5.68 -8.87 -2.66
C ASN A 28 -4.70 -8.01 -1.85
N ARG A 29 -4.75 -8.19 -0.52
CA ARG A 29 -3.91 -7.39 0.38
C ARG A 29 -2.42 -7.61 0.14
N GLN A 30 -2.01 -8.84 -0.10
CA GLN A 30 -0.61 -9.15 -0.33
C GLN A 30 -0.09 -8.46 -1.59
N GLU A 31 -0.88 -8.51 -2.66
CA GLU A 31 -0.53 -7.82 -3.89
C GLU A 31 -0.53 -6.31 -3.69
N ALA A 32 -1.45 -5.79 -2.88
CA ALA A 32 -1.49 -4.36 -2.56
C ALA A 32 -0.18 -3.90 -1.93
N ARG A 33 0.40 -4.73 -1.07
CA ARG A 33 1.68 -4.42 -0.45
C ARG A 33 2.79 -4.37 -1.50
N ILE A 34 2.80 -5.31 -2.41
CA ILE A 34 3.80 -5.35 -3.48
C ILE A 34 3.66 -4.13 -4.38
N VAL A 35 2.43 -3.79 -4.77
CA VAL A 35 2.17 -2.63 -5.61
C VAL A 35 2.59 -1.35 -4.90
N ALA A 36 2.35 -1.25 -3.59
CA ALA A 36 2.76 -0.09 -2.82
C ALA A 36 4.29 0.07 -2.85
N MET A 37 5.02 -1.02 -2.72
CA MET A 37 6.48 -1.00 -2.78
C MET A 37 6.98 -0.59 -4.17
N GLU A 38 6.27 -0.98 -5.21
CA GLU A 38 6.64 -0.61 -6.57
C GLU A 38 6.30 0.85 -6.89
N THR A 39 5.23 1.36 -6.28
CA THR A 39 4.72 2.70 -6.56
C THR A 39 5.44 3.76 -5.75
N ASP A 40 5.78 3.46 -4.50
CA ASP A 40 6.37 4.43 -3.57
C ASP A 40 7.77 3.96 -3.17
N ALA A 41 8.77 4.79 -3.47
CA ALA A 41 10.16 4.45 -3.20
C ALA A 41 10.45 4.36 -1.70
N TYR A 42 9.75 5.16 -0.89
CA TYR A 42 9.94 5.11 0.56
C TYR A 42 9.45 3.78 1.13
N VAL A 43 8.28 3.33 0.69
CA VAL A 43 7.73 2.04 1.14
C VAL A 43 8.63 0.89 0.70
N ARG A 44 9.17 0.98 -0.52
CA ARG A 44 10.08 -0.05 -1.02
C ARG A 44 11.35 -0.13 -0.18
N ARG A 45 11.89 1.01 0.20
CA ARG A 45 13.10 1.06 1.02
C ARG A 45 12.83 0.67 2.46
N TYR A 46 11.67 1.02 2.98
CA TYR A 46 11.30 0.76 4.38
C TYR A 46 9.95 0.04 4.44
N PRO A 47 9.92 -1.26 4.10
CA PRO A 47 8.64 -1.99 4.06
C PRO A 47 7.93 -2.02 5.40
N THR A 48 8.68 -1.94 6.49
CA THR A 48 8.10 -1.95 7.83
C THR A 48 7.42 -0.63 8.19
N SER A 49 7.56 0.40 7.36
CA SER A 49 6.88 1.67 7.59
C SER A 49 5.38 1.60 7.36
N VAL A 50 4.92 0.56 6.65
CA VAL A 50 3.49 0.36 6.39
C VAL A 50 2.79 0.05 7.70
N ASP A 51 1.82 0.89 8.04
CA ASP A 51 1.07 0.78 9.28
C ASP A 51 -0.15 -0.11 9.10
N SER A 52 -0.88 0.08 8.01
CA SER A 52 -2.05 -0.72 7.73
C SER A 52 -2.35 -0.74 6.24
N ILE A 53 -3.05 -1.79 5.83
CA ILE A 53 -3.55 -1.94 4.47
C ILE A 53 -5.03 -2.28 4.59
N HIS A 54 -5.89 -1.43 4.01
CA HIS A 54 -7.33 -1.63 4.06
C HIS A 54 -7.90 -1.69 2.66
N GLN A 55 -8.89 -2.54 2.49
CA GLN A 55 -9.67 -2.55 1.26
C GLN A 55 -10.67 -1.41 1.31
N ALA A 56 -10.62 -0.54 0.33
CA ALA A 56 -11.58 0.56 0.23
C ALA A 56 -12.90 0.03 -0.33
N ALA A 57 -13.97 0.48 0.24
CA ALA A 57 -15.30 0.09 -0.22
C ALA A 57 -15.61 0.70 -1.59
#